data_2ed605ecd4cfc2a5efc41cf1b3a30f04
#
_entry.id   2ed605ecd4cfc2a5efc41cf1b3a30f04
#
_cell.length_a   1.000
_cell.length_b   1.000
_cell.length_c   1.000
_cell.angle_alpha   90.00
_cell.angle_beta   90.00
_cell.angle_gamma   90.00
#
_symmetry.space_group_name_H-M   'P 1'
#
loop_
_entity.id
_entity.type
_entity.pdbx_description
1 polymer ?
#
loop_
_entity_poly.entity_id
_entity_poly.type
_entity_poly.pdbx_seq_one_letter_code
_entity_poly.pdbx_strand_id
1 'polypeptide(L)'
;MHLLKFLEHRRSVRIFSNTESIDPDEIKDCLKQATLAPTSSNMQLWQFIHLTDGLWREKLTKACLNQTAASTAQQWVVFVTRQDLFRSRARFILDFEKDNIARNSPKEKQKKRIAVREVYYGKLMPFLYGRFFRLLGIIRKLTVNVMGIFRPVVREVSESNAYGCTQVLCACCTNLYACHGRKGIRHLSHGRFRQ
;
A
#
# COMPACT_ATOMS: atom_id res chain seq x y z
N MET A 1 -17.14 -3.80 19.71
CA MET A 1 -16.84 -5.16 19.22
C MET A 1 -15.33 -5.36 19.31
N HIS A 2 -14.84 -6.42 19.96
CA HIS A 2 -13.41 -6.64 20.16
C HIS A 2 -12.73 -7.10 18.86
N LEU A 3 -11.47 -6.69 18.63
CA LEU A 3 -10.67 -7.06 17.48
C LEU A 3 -10.64 -8.58 17.25
N LEU A 4 -10.59 -9.36 18.31
CA LEU A 4 -10.60 -10.82 18.25
C LEU A 4 -11.83 -11.37 17.53
N LYS A 5 -13.03 -10.84 17.80
CA LYS A 5 -14.26 -11.24 17.12
C LYS A 5 -14.24 -10.97 15.62
N PHE A 6 -13.55 -9.89 15.18
CA PHE A 6 -13.37 -9.63 13.74
C PHE A 6 -12.46 -10.64 13.08
N LEU A 7 -11.36 -11.01 13.74
CA LEU A 7 -10.42 -12.00 13.22
C LEU A 7 -11.08 -13.38 13.13
N GLU A 8 -11.85 -13.75 14.14
CA GLU A 8 -12.61 -15.03 14.17
C GLU A 8 -13.73 -15.06 13.10
N HIS A 9 -14.36 -13.92 12.82
CA HIS A 9 -15.44 -13.80 11.83
C HIS A 9 -14.93 -13.75 10.39
N ARG A 10 -13.72 -13.28 10.14
CA ARG A 10 -13.14 -13.13 8.81
C ARG A 10 -13.03 -14.51 8.12
N ARG A 11 -13.55 -14.62 6.91
CA ARG A 11 -13.41 -15.81 6.06
C ARG A 11 -12.94 -15.41 4.65
N SER A 12 -12.29 -16.34 3.95
CA SER A 12 -11.95 -16.20 2.54
C SER A 12 -13.17 -16.50 1.69
N VAL A 13 -13.84 -15.46 1.25
CA VAL A 13 -15.04 -15.59 0.41
C VAL A 13 -14.61 -15.85 -1.03
N ARG A 14 -15.24 -16.84 -1.67
CA ARG A 14 -14.96 -17.24 -3.06
C ARG A 14 -16.13 -17.03 -4.01
N ILE A 15 -17.34 -16.84 -3.47
CA ILE A 15 -18.57 -16.60 -4.22
C ILE A 15 -19.28 -15.44 -3.54
N PHE A 16 -19.62 -14.43 -4.32
CA PHE A 16 -20.36 -13.27 -3.85
C PHE A 16 -21.83 -13.36 -4.26
N SER A 17 -22.74 -12.83 -3.41
CA SER A 17 -24.16 -12.76 -3.70
C SER A 17 -24.45 -11.82 -4.87
N ASN A 18 -25.38 -12.22 -5.73
CA ASN A 18 -25.89 -11.36 -6.81
C ASN A 18 -27.13 -10.55 -6.39
N THR A 19 -27.70 -10.86 -5.23
CA THR A 19 -28.96 -10.25 -4.75
C THR A 19 -28.73 -9.09 -3.78
N GLU A 20 -27.58 -9.05 -3.12
CA GLU A 20 -27.23 -7.99 -2.18
C GLU A 20 -26.17 -7.08 -2.80
N SER A 21 -26.46 -5.79 -2.88
CA SER A 21 -25.52 -4.77 -3.34
C SER A 21 -24.85 -4.10 -2.15
N ILE A 22 -23.59 -3.77 -2.30
CA ILE A 22 -22.83 -2.96 -1.33
C ILE A 22 -22.89 -1.51 -1.80
N ASP A 23 -23.21 -0.59 -0.90
CA ASP A 23 -23.17 0.84 -1.20
C ASP A 23 -21.73 1.26 -1.57
N PRO A 24 -21.53 1.86 -2.76
CA PRO A 24 -20.21 2.37 -3.17
C PRO A 24 -19.59 3.36 -2.18
N ASP A 25 -20.39 4.12 -1.43
CA ASP A 25 -19.89 5.07 -0.47
C ASP A 25 -19.33 4.39 0.80
N GLU A 26 -19.87 3.25 1.18
CA GLU A 26 -19.26 2.43 2.24
C GLU A 26 -17.87 1.94 1.87
N ILE A 27 -17.67 1.55 0.60
CA ILE A 27 -16.36 1.14 0.11
C ILE A 27 -15.39 2.34 0.10
N LYS A 28 -15.84 3.51 -0.34
CA LYS A 28 -15.02 4.74 -0.29
C LYS A 28 -14.58 5.09 1.13
N ASP A 29 -15.46 4.94 2.11
CA ASP A 29 -15.12 5.17 3.51
C ASP A 29 -14.11 4.15 4.04
N CYS A 30 -14.24 2.89 3.66
CA CYS A 30 -13.25 1.88 3.97
C CYS A 30 -11.89 2.19 3.32
N LEU A 31 -11.88 2.67 2.08
CA LEU A 31 -10.66 3.11 1.39
C LEU A 31 -10.02 4.32 2.09
N LYS A 32 -10.80 5.31 2.54
CA LYS A 32 -10.29 6.42 3.35
C LYS A 32 -9.59 5.91 4.62
N GLN A 33 -10.19 4.95 5.32
CA GLN A 33 -9.55 4.36 6.50
C GLN A 33 -8.29 3.54 6.14
N ALA A 34 -8.28 2.86 5.00
CA ALA A 34 -7.11 2.14 4.52
C ALA A 34 -5.93 3.10 4.25
N THR A 35 -6.18 4.36 3.87
CA THR A 35 -5.12 5.37 3.68
C THR A 35 -4.40 5.77 4.96
N LEU A 36 -4.94 5.45 6.12
CA LEU A 36 -4.31 5.71 7.43
C LEU A 36 -3.22 4.68 7.77
N ALA A 37 -3.05 3.66 6.94
CA ALA A 37 -1.97 2.68 7.13
C ALA A 37 -0.59 3.38 7.05
N PRO A 38 0.34 3.03 7.95
CA PRO A 38 1.68 3.57 7.90
C PRO A 38 2.38 3.15 6.61
N THR A 39 3.10 4.09 5.99
CA THR A 39 3.87 3.83 4.79
C THR A 39 5.34 4.16 5.01
N SER A 40 6.25 3.45 4.35
CA SER A 40 7.67 3.70 4.45
C SER A 40 7.98 5.16 4.11
N SER A 41 8.66 5.87 5.04
CA SER A 41 8.98 7.30 4.93
C SER A 41 7.78 8.20 4.60
N ASN A 42 6.57 7.73 4.91
CA ASN A 42 5.29 8.39 4.60
C ASN A 42 5.12 8.74 3.10
N MET A 43 5.77 7.98 2.21
CA MET A 43 5.79 8.27 0.77
C MET A 43 4.43 8.07 0.09
N GLN A 44 3.53 7.27 0.68
CA GLN A 44 2.17 7.07 0.17
C GLN A 44 2.12 6.73 -1.34
N LEU A 45 3.00 5.84 -1.78
CA LEU A 45 3.13 5.44 -3.20
C LEU A 45 2.05 4.42 -3.60
N TRP A 46 0.81 4.75 -3.33
CA TRP A 46 -0.35 3.93 -3.65
C TRP A 46 -1.47 4.76 -4.27
N GLN A 47 -2.32 4.09 -5.00
CA GLN A 47 -3.57 4.60 -5.52
C GLN A 47 -4.61 3.48 -5.49
N PHE A 48 -5.84 3.81 -5.14
CA PHE A 48 -6.98 2.89 -5.23
C PHE A 48 -7.87 3.31 -6.39
N ILE A 49 -8.28 2.34 -7.19
CA ILE A 49 -9.25 2.54 -8.25
C ILE A 49 -10.45 1.70 -7.88
N HIS A 50 -11.57 2.34 -7.58
CA HIS A 50 -12.83 1.70 -7.27
C HIS A 50 -13.67 1.63 -8.53
N LEU A 51 -14.03 0.42 -8.94
CA LEU A 51 -14.81 0.13 -10.14
C LEU A 51 -16.16 -0.44 -9.71
N THR A 52 -17.22 0.30 -10.02
CA THR A 52 -18.60 -0.04 -9.70
C THR A 52 -19.36 -0.51 -10.96
N ASP A 53 -18.81 -0.21 -12.13
CA ASP A 53 -19.41 -0.54 -13.42
C ASP A 53 -19.07 -1.99 -13.84
N GLY A 54 -20.09 -2.70 -14.32
CA GLY A 54 -19.95 -4.05 -14.83
C GLY A 54 -19.13 -4.19 -16.11
N LEU A 55 -18.86 -3.09 -16.83
CA LEU A 55 -18.08 -3.08 -18.09
C LEU A 55 -16.67 -3.68 -17.92
N TRP A 56 -16.09 -3.55 -16.75
CA TRP A 56 -14.74 -4.05 -16.44
C TRP A 56 -14.73 -5.51 -15.95
N ARG A 57 -15.89 -6.06 -15.57
CA ARG A 57 -16.00 -7.39 -14.96
C ARG A 57 -15.32 -8.46 -15.81
N GLU A 58 -15.64 -8.53 -17.08
CA GLU A 58 -15.10 -9.57 -17.96
C GLU A 58 -13.57 -9.47 -18.09
N LYS A 59 -13.05 -8.26 -18.32
CA LYS A 59 -11.61 -8.02 -18.45
C LYS A 59 -10.86 -8.36 -17.17
N LEU A 60 -11.40 -7.95 -16.01
CA LEU A 60 -10.81 -8.23 -14.71
C LEU A 60 -10.90 -9.71 -14.34
N THR A 61 -12.01 -10.36 -14.66
CA THR A 61 -12.17 -11.80 -14.46
C THR A 61 -11.12 -12.58 -15.26
N LYS A 62 -10.91 -12.23 -16.52
CA LYS A 62 -9.86 -12.83 -17.36
C LYS A 62 -8.47 -12.57 -16.79
N ALA A 63 -8.18 -11.34 -16.34
CA ALA A 63 -6.92 -10.99 -15.71
C ALA A 63 -6.67 -11.77 -14.41
N CYS A 64 -7.74 -12.15 -13.70
CA CYS A 64 -7.70 -12.99 -12.51
C CYS A 64 -7.83 -14.49 -12.81
N LEU A 65 -7.45 -14.94 -14.01
CA LEU A 65 -7.46 -16.36 -14.42
C LEU A 65 -8.84 -17.01 -14.28
N ASN A 66 -9.91 -16.26 -14.51
CA ASN A 66 -11.32 -16.70 -14.42
C ASN A 66 -11.70 -17.27 -13.05
N GLN A 67 -11.09 -16.79 -11.97
CA GLN A 67 -11.46 -17.23 -10.63
C GLN A 67 -12.90 -16.86 -10.30
N THR A 68 -13.62 -17.77 -9.62
CA THR A 68 -15.02 -17.57 -9.24
C THR A 68 -15.24 -16.32 -8.39
N ALA A 69 -14.32 -16.00 -7.48
CA ALA A 69 -14.40 -14.77 -6.71
C ALA A 69 -14.38 -13.52 -7.59
N ALA A 70 -13.65 -13.57 -8.70
CA ALA A 70 -13.58 -12.46 -9.63
C ALA A 70 -14.85 -12.35 -10.48
N SER A 71 -15.37 -13.45 -11.00
CA SER A 71 -16.57 -13.46 -11.85
C SER A 71 -17.86 -13.10 -11.11
N THR A 72 -17.93 -13.38 -9.80
CA THR A 72 -19.11 -13.09 -8.97
C THR A 72 -19.05 -11.74 -8.24
N ALA A 73 -17.90 -11.07 -8.23
CA ALA A 73 -17.74 -9.76 -7.59
C ALA A 73 -18.60 -8.69 -8.27
N GLN A 74 -19.31 -7.89 -7.49
CA GLN A 74 -20.14 -6.77 -7.99
C GLN A 74 -19.32 -5.50 -8.14
N GLN A 75 -18.36 -5.28 -7.26
CA GLN A 75 -17.48 -4.12 -7.23
C GLN A 75 -16.03 -4.57 -7.06
N TRP A 76 -15.09 -3.76 -7.54
CA TRP A 76 -13.69 -4.07 -7.55
C TRP A 76 -12.89 -2.91 -7.00
N VAL A 77 -11.90 -3.22 -6.20
CA VAL A 77 -10.90 -2.25 -5.78
C VAL A 77 -9.54 -2.70 -6.31
N VAL A 78 -8.99 -1.94 -7.25
CA VAL A 78 -7.66 -2.20 -7.80
C VAL A 78 -6.64 -1.36 -7.04
N PHE A 79 -5.66 -2.03 -6.46
CA PHE A 79 -4.55 -1.40 -5.75
C PHE A 79 -3.40 -1.19 -6.72
N VAL A 80 -3.00 0.06 -6.89
CA VAL A 80 -1.95 0.45 -7.83
C VAL A 80 -0.76 1.02 -7.06
N THR A 81 0.44 0.50 -7.33
CA THR A 81 1.67 1.11 -6.84
C THR A 81 2.07 2.27 -7.75
N ARG A 82 2.23 3.46 -7.18
CA ARG A 82 2.58 4.70 -7.89
C ARG A 82 4.05 5.07 -7.65
N GLN A 83 4.95 4.14 -8.01
CA GLN A 83 6.39 4.39 -7.92
C GLN A 83 6.84 5.59 -8.77
N ASP A 84 6.11 5.91 -9.82
CA ASP A 84 6.31 7.09 -10.68
C ASP A 84 6.25 8.41 -9.89
N LEU A 85 5.46 8.46 -8.80
CA LEU A 85 5.27 9.66 -7.99
C LEU A 85 6.36 9.88 -6.92
N PHE A 86 7.40 9.05 -6.85
CA PHE A 86 8.36 9.12 -5.74
C PHE A 86 9.02 10.49 -5.59
N ARG A 87 9.32 11.19 -6.70
CA ARG A 87 9.97 12.50 -6.66
C ARG A 87 9.06 13.60 -6.12
N SER A 88 7.82 13.65 -6.60
CA SER A 88 6.84 14.63 -6.13
C SER A 88 6.47 14.40 -4.67
N ARG A 89 6.28 13.14 -4.28
CA ARG A 89 5.99 12.77 -2.89
C ARG A 89 7.16 13.07 -1.96
N ALA A 90 8.40 12.75 -2.36
CA ALA A 90 9.58 13.08 -1.57
C ALA A 90 9.73 14.59 -1.32
N ARG A 91 9.47 15.43 -2.32
CA ARG A 91 9.47 16.89 -2.15
C ARG A 91 8.38 17.35 -1.18
N PHE A 92 7.15 16.90 -1.39
CA PHE A 92 6.02 17.25 -0.52
C PHE A 92 6.31 16.88 0.95
N ILE A 93 6.83 15.68 1.19
CA ILE A 93 7.17 15.24 2.55
C ILE A 93 8.33 16.04 3.13
N LEU A 94 9.32 16.38 2.31
CA LEU A 94 10.45 17.22 2.75
C LEU A 94 9.96 18.60 3.22
N ASP A 95 9.08 19.23 2.46
CA ASP A 95 8.53 20.55 2.80
C ASP A 95 7.69 20.46 4.10
N PHE A 96 6.84 19.44 4.21
CA PHE A 96 6.09 19.16 5.44
C PHE A 96 7.00 18.94 6.66
N GLU A 97 8.08 18.17 6.50
CA GLU A 97 9.04 17.92 7.57
C GLU A 97 9.82 19.19 7.98
N LYS A 98 10.16 20.06 7.02
CA LYS A 98 10.78 21.36 7.31
C LYS A 98 9.86 22.23 8.16
N ASP A 99 8.59 22.32 7.81
CA ASP A 99 7.58 23.07 8.57
C ASP A 99 7.37 22.47 9.97
N ASN A 100 7.33 21.15 10.05
CA ASN A 100 7.21 20.45 11.33
C ASN A 100 8.43 20.71 12.22
N ILE A 101 9.64 20.65 11.68
CA ILE A 101 10.89 20.94 12.40
C ILE A 101 10.90 22.40 12.85
N ALA A 102 10.49 23.35 12.02
CA ALA A 102 10.43 24.76 12.35
C ALA A 102 9.49 25.05 13.55
N ARG A 103 8.34 24.34 13.57
CA ARG A 103 7.35 24.51 14.66
C ARG A 103 7.70 23.79 15.95
N ASN A 104 8.25 22.57 15.86
CA ASN A 104 8.33 21.64 16.98
C ASN A 104 9.78 21.34 17.42
N SER A 105 10.80 22.03 16.91
CA SER A 105 12.19 21.80 17.29
C SER A 105 12.86 23.04 17.85
N PRO A 106 13.76 22.89 18.85
CA PRO A 106 14.58 23.99 19.34
C PRO A 106 15.39 24.63 18.20
N LYS A 107 15.49 25.96 18.16
CA LYS A 107 16.12 26.74 17.07
C LYS A 107 17.54 26.26 16.75
N GLU A 108 18.32 25.94 17.77
CA GLU A 108 19.70 25.47 17.66
C GLU A 108 19.83 24.14 16.87
N LYS A 109 18.81 23.28 16.94
CA LYS A 109 18.80 21.95 16.31
C LYS A 109 18.11 21.94 14.94
N GLN A 110 17.36 22.99 14.58
CA GLN A 110 16.57 23.02 13.35
C GLN A 110 17.43 22.83 12.11
N LYS A 111 18.51 23.63 11.97
CA LYS A 111 19.42 23.58 10.82
C LYS A 111 19.98 22.17 10.59
N LYS A 112 20.45 21.52 11.65
CA LYS A 112 20.99 20.15 11.57
C LYS A 112 19.91 19.14 11.17
N ARG A 113 18.70 19.23 11.75
CA ARG A 113 17.60 18.34 11.45
C ARG A 113 17.10 18.49 10.00
N ILE A 114 16.99 19.72 9.52
CA ILE A 114 16.60 20.01 8.12
C ILE A 114 17.63 19.43 7.15
N ALA A 115 18.94 19.65 7.38
CA ALA A 115 19.98 19.11 6.52
C ALA A 115 19.91 17.56 6.40
N VAL A 116 19.62 16.87 7.49
CA VAL A 116 19.44 15.41 7.48
C VAL A 116 18.24 15.02 6.60
N ARG A 117 17.10 15.74 6.70
CA ARG A 117 15.93 15.47 5.88
C ARG A 117 16.14 15.77 4.39
N GLU A 118 16.89 16.83 4.09
CA GLU A 118 17.28 17.17 2.71
C GLU A 118 18.14 16.09 2.06
N VAL A 119 19.10 15.54 2.78
CA VAL A 119 19.90 14.41 2.29
C VAL A 119 19.01 13.17 2.11
N TYR A 120 18.13 12.90 3.07
CA TYR A 120 17.26 11.72 3.04
C TYR A 120 16.28 11.77 1.85
N TYR A 121 15.47 12.82 1.73
CA TYR A 121 14.47 12.92 0.69
C TYR A 121 15.03 13.39 -0.66
N GLY A 122 16.09 14.17 -0.65
CA GLY A 122 16.69 14.72 -1.88
C GLY A 122 17.71 13.80 -2.56
N LYS A 123 18.41 12.94 -1.81
CA LYS A 123 19.45 12.04 -2.35
C LYS A 123 19.10 10.56 -2.16
N LEU A 124 18.81 10.14 -0.92
CA LEU A 124 18.60 8.73 -0.62
C LEU A 124 17.30 8.20 -1.26
N MET A 125 16.18 8.92 -1.15
CA MET A 125 14.92 8.47 -1.77
C MET A 125 15.02 8.37 -3.28
N PRO A 126 15.54 9.34 -4.04
CA PRO A 126 15.79 9.18 -5.47
C PRO A 126 16.70 8.01 -5.82
N PHE A 127 17.73 7.75 -5.02
CA PHE A 127 18.58 6.58 -5.21
C PHE A 127 17.82 5.27 -4.98
N LEU A 128 16.97 5.17 -3.95
CA LEU A 128 16.21 3.97 -3.63
C LEU A 128 15.08 3.70 -4.62
N TYR A 129 14.32 4.72 -5.05
CA TYR A 129 13.13 4.57 -5.88
C TYR A 129 13.35 4.89 -7.36
N GLY A 130 14.47 5.55 -7.71
CA GLY A 130 14.79 5.90 -9.08
C GLY A 130 15.01 4.66 -9.96
N ARG A 131 14.58 4.76 -11.21
CA ARG A 131 14.87 3.77 -12.26
C ARG A 131 15.70 4.46 -13.32
N PHE A 132 16.88 3.93 -13.60
CA PHE A 132 17.71 4.38 -14.71
C PHE A 132 18.22 3.14 -15.45
N PHE A 133 17.55 2.74 -16.52
CA PHE A 133 17.91 1.62 -17.40
C PHE A 133 18.41 0.36 -16.67
N ARG A 134 17.79 -0.05 -15.55
CA ARG A 134 18.18 -1.16 -14.67
C ARG A 134 19.57 -0.98 -13.98
N LEU A 135 20.39 -0.04 -14.44
CA LEU A 135 21.74 0.17 -13.91
C LEU A 135 21.72 0.54 -12.41
N LEU A 136 20.81 1.40 -11.98
CA LEU A 136 20.62 1.74 -10.57
C LEU A 136 20.24 0.51 -9.72
N GLY A 137 19.51 -0.45 -10.28
CA GLY A 137 19.19 -1.71 -9.61
C GLY A 137 20.44 -2.54 -9.32
N ILE A 138 21.32 -2.67 -10.31
CA ILE A 138 22.58 -3.40 -10.19
C ILE A 138 23.48 -2.70 -9.14
N ILE A 139 23.64 -1.38 -9.24
CA ILE A 139 24.45 -0.61 -8.28
C ILE A 139 23.92 -0.77 -6.85
N ARG A 140 22.60 -0.70 -6.65
CA ARG A 140 21.98 -0.93 -5.34
C ARG A 140 22.27 -2.33 -4.80
N LYS A 141 22.13 -3.35 -5.65
CA LYS A 141 22.41 -4.75 -5.28
C LYS A 141 23.87 -4.93 -4.87
N LEU A 142 24.81 -4.35 -5.62
CA LEU A 142 26.23 -4.37 -5.29
C LEU A 142 26.51 -3.64 -3.98
N THR A 143 25.97 -2.42 -3.81
CA THR A 143 26.15 -1.63 -2.59
C THR A 143 25.64 -2.37 -1.35
N VAL A 144 24.46 -2.98 -1.45
CA VAL A 144 23.87 -3.72 -0.32
C VAL A 144 24.65 -4.99 -0.02
N ASN A 145 25.11 -5.72 -1.03
CA ASN A 145 25.94 -6.90 -0.83
C ASN A 145 27.26 -6.54 -0.13
N VAL A 146 27.91 -5.47 -0.56
CA VAL A 146 29.14 -4.97 0.10
C VAL A 146 28.86 -4.52 1.53
N MET A 147 27.79 -3.75 1.75
CA MET A 147 27.39 -3.34 3.11
C MET A 147 26.98 -4.53 3.98
N GLY A 148 26.36 -5.55 3.39
CA GLY A 148 25.95 -6.78 4.08
C GLY A 148 27.11 -7.58 4.65
N ILE A 149 28.33 -7.47 4.07
CA ILE A 149 29.55 -8.07 4.61
C ILE A 149 29.93 -7.44 5.95
N PHE A 150 29.79 -6.11 6.07
CA PHE A 150 30.15 -5.35 7.27
C PHE A 150 29.00 -5.19 8.27
N ARG A 151 27.74 -5.23 7.79
CA ARG A 151 26.52 -5.09 8.62
C ARG A 151 25.44 -6.03 8.10
N PRO A 152 25.25 -7.20 8.72
CA PRO A 152 24.31 -8.24 8.24
C PRO A 152 22.82 -7.90 8.45
N VAL A 153 22.46 -6.62 8.55
CA VAL A 153 21.08 -6.16 8.79
C VAL A 153 20.24 -6.15 7.52
N VAL A 154 20.86 -6.07 6.32
CA VAL A 154 20.15 -6.01 5.05
C VAL A 154 20.68 -7.11 4.14
N ARG A 155 19.96 -8.23 4.05
CA ARG A 155 20.39 -9.40 3.27
C ARG A 155 19.86 -9.45 1.84
N GLU A 156 18.72 -8.84 1.56
CA GLU A 156 18.10 -8.91 0.24
C GLU A 156 17.56 -7.56 -0.22
N VAL A 157 18.04 -7.08 -1.35
CA VAL A 157 17.44 -5.97 -2.08
C VAL A 157 17.13 -6.46 -3.50
N SER A 158 15.87 -6.44 -3.86
CA SER A 158 15.43 -6.73 -5.21
C SER A 158 15.93 -5.67 -6.20
N GLU A 159 16.23 -6.09 -7.41
CA GLU A 159 16.56 -5.18 -8.52
C GLU A 159 15.41 -4.21 -8.84
N SER A 160 14.18 -4.64 -8.60
CA SER A 160 13.00 -3.80 -8.65
C SER A 160 12.60 -3.41 -7.22
N ASN A 161 12.40 -2.13 -6.95
CA ASN A 161 11.86 -1.65 -5.66
C ASN A 161 10.38 -2.04 -5.43
N ALA A 162 9.92 -3.11 -6.07
CA ALA A 162 8.58 -3.63 -5.94
C ALA A 162 8.25 -4.01 -4.48
N TYR A 163 9.24 -4.50 -3.73
CA TYR A 163 9.02 -4.93 -2.33
C TYR A 163 8.54 -3.81 -1.41
N GLY A 164 9.19 -2.65 -1.43
CA GLY A 164 8.76 -1.53 -0.57
C GLY A 164 7.34 -1.06 -0.88
N CYS A 165 6.98 -0.99 -2.17
CA CYS A 165 5.64 -0.63 -2.60
C CYS A 165 4.62 -1.73 -2.27
N THR A 166 4.99 -3.01 -2.39
CA THR A 166 4.11 -4.14 -2.06
C THR A 166 3.82 -4.21 -0.56
N GLN A 167 4.81 -3.98 0.30
CA GLN A 167 4.60 -3.93 1.76
C GLN A 167 3.61 -2.83 2.16
N VAL A 168 3.70 -1.66 1.53
CA VAL A 168 2.76 -0.56 1.75
C VAL A 168 1.34 -0.95 1.33
N LEU A 169 1.19 -1.61 0.18
CA LEU A 169 -0.12 -2.12 -0.26
C LEU A 169 -0.67 -3.18 0.69
N CYS A 170 0.15 -4.09 1.19
CA CYS A 170 -0.27 -5.09 2.17
C CYS A 170 -0.82 -4.43 3.45
N ALA A 171 -0.16 -3.39 3.97
CA ALA A 171 -0.65 -2.65 5.13
C ALA A 171 -2.01 -1.98 4.86
N CYS A 172 -2.17 -1.34 3.69
CA CYS A 172 -3.45 -0.77 3.28
C CYS A 172 -4.54 -1.84 3.12
N CYS A 173 -4.21 -3.00 2.53
CA CYS A 173 -5.14 -4.13 2.42
C CYS A 173 -5.59 -4.62 3.79
N THR A 174 -4.66 -4.76 4.74
CA THR A 174 -4.99 -5.19 6.11
C THR A 174 -5.97 -4.23 6.78
N ASN A 175 -5.74 -2.91 6.65
CA ASN A 175 -6.65 -1.90 7.18
C ASN A 175 -8.02 -1.94 6.49
N LEU A 176 -8.06 -2.19 5.18
CA LEU A 176 -9.31 -2.33 4.45
C LEU A 176 -10.13 -3.53 4.96
N TYR A 177 -9.48 -4.69 5.18
CA TYR A 177 -10.16 -5.85 5.76
C TYR A 177 -10.68 -5.58 7.17
N ALA A 178 -9.91 -4.89 8.00
CA ALA A 178 -10.32 -4.51 9.35
C ALA A 178 -11.53 -3.56 9.33
N CYS A 179 -11.57 -2.61 8.39
CA CYS A 179 -12.70 -1.70 8.20
C CYS A 179 -13.96 -2.45 7.76
N HIS A 180 -13.85 -3.35 6.78
CA HIS A 180 -14.96 -4.17 6.32
C HIS A 180 -15.59 -4.97 7.46
N GLY A 181 -14.77 -5.61 8.29
CA GLY A 181 -15.27 -6.33 9.47
C GLY A 181 -16.01 -5.43 10.46
N ARG A 182 -15.55 -4.19 10.64
CA ARG A 182 -16.16 -3.22 11.58
C ARG A 182 -17.54 -2.74 11.13
N LYS A 183 -17.75 -2.50 9.85
CA LYS A 183 -19.02 -2.04 9.28
C LYS A 183 -20.06 -3.15 9.11
N GLY A 184 -19.73 -4.40 9.43
CA GLY A 184 -20.64 -5.54 9.30
C GLY A 184 -21.04 -5.83 7.85
N ILE A 185 -20.25 -5.33 6.87
CA ILE A 185 -20.44 -5.64 5.47
C ILE A 185 -20.25 -7.15 5.30
N ARG A 186 -21.34 -7.86 5.33
CA ARG A 186 -21.34 -9.32 5.13
C ARG A 186 -21.12 -9.58 3.66
N HIS A 187 -19.93 -10.03 3.33
CA HIS A 187 -19.76 -10.80 2.10
C HIS A 187 -20.48 -12.12 2.33
N LEU A 188 -21.73 -12.19 1.90
CA LEU A 188 -22.50 -13.41 1.95
C LEU A 188 -21.92 -14.39 0.95
N SER A 189 -20.98 -15.20 1.42
CA SER A 189 -20.69 -16.44 0.74
C SER A 189 -21.78 -17.44 1.11
N HIS A 190 -22.68 -17.73 0.19
CA HIS A 190 -23.51 -18.93 0.26
C HIS A 190 -22.64 -20.13 -0.12
N GLY A 191 -21.76 -20.51 0.76
CA GLY A 191 -20.99 -21.74 0.69
C GLY A 191 -21.06 -22.42 2.03
N ARG A 192 -22.09 -23.23 2.29
CA ARG A 192 -22.00 -24.27 3.32
C ARG A 192 -20.85 -25.18 2.91
N PHE A 193 -19.71 -25.06 3.57
CA PHE A 193 -18.79 -26.15 3.61
C PHE A 193 -19.48 -27.28 4.38
N ARG A 194 -19.95 -28.31 3.67
CA ARG A 194 -20.14 -29.62 4.27
C ARG A 194 -18.75 -30.10 4.69
N GLN A 195 -18.62 -30.40 5.98
CA GLN A 195 -17.52 -31.18 6.49
C GLN A 195 -17.50 -32.56 5.84
#